data_7a56a58ca329e87e5e3c20daa3a96e43
#
_entry.id   7a56a58ca329e87e5e3c20daa3a96e43
#
_cell.length_a   1.000
_cell.length_b   1.000
_cell.length_c   1.000
_cell.angle_alpha   90.00
_cell.angle_beta   90.00
_cell.angle_gamma   90.00
#
_symmetry.space_group_name_H-M   'P 1'
#
loop_
_entity.id
_entity.type
_entity.pdbx_description
1 polymer ?
#
loop_
_entity_poly.entity_id
_entity_poly.type
_entity_poly.pdbx_seq_one_letter_code
_entity_poly.pdbx_strand_id
1 'polypeptide(L)'
;MVVGDFPIETDTIVIGAGPGGYVAAIRAAQLGQKVTIVEKGNLGGVCLNVGCIPSKALLHASHRFVEAQHSENLGVIAESVSLNFQKVQEFKSSVVNKLTGGVEGLLKGNKVNIVKGEAYFVDNNSLRVMDEKSAQTHNFKNAIIATGSRPIEIPNFKFGKRVIDSTGALNLQEVPGKLVVVGGGYIGSELGTAFANFGSEVTILEGAKDILGGFEKQMTQPVKKGMKEKGVEIVTEAMAKSAEETDNGVKVTYEAKGEEKTIEADYVLVTVGRRPNTDELGLEELGVKFADRGLLEVDKQSRTSISNIYAIGDIVPGLPLAHKASYEAKVAAEAIDGQAAEVDYIGMPAVCFTEPELATVGYSEAQAKEEGLAIKASKFPYAANGRALSLDDTNGFVKLITLKEDDTLIGAQVVGTGASDIISELGLAIEAGMNAEDIALTIHAHPTLGEMTMEAAEKAIGYPIHTM
;
A
#
# COMPACT_ATOMS: atom_id res chain seq x y z
N MET A 1 -34.28 -20.22 32.56
CA MET A 1 -33.14 -21.05 32.08
C MET A 1 -32.00 -20.08 31.84
N VAL A 2 -30.92 -20.19 32.61
CA VAL A 2 -29.67 -19.48 32.28
C VAL A 2 -29.10 -20.27 31.11
N VAL A 3 -29.23 -19.72 29.91
CA VAL A 3 -28.53 -20.26 28.73
C VAL A 3 -27.07 -19.92 28.98
N GLY A 4 -26.28 -20.92 29.42
CA GLY A 4 -24.84 -20.75 29.59
C GLY A 4 -24.21 -20.53 28.21
N ASP A 5 -23.40 -19.47 28.09
CA ASP A 5 -22.53 -19.26 26.96
C ASP A 5 -21.46 -20.36 26.99
N PHE A 6 -21.58 -21.38 26.12
CA PHE A 6 -20.58 -22.43 26.00
C PHE A 6 -19.45 -21.92 25.11
N PRO A 7 -18.22 -21.73 25.63
CA PRO A 7 -17.11 -21.25 24.82
C PRO A 7 -16.81 -22.17 23.64
N ILE A 8 -16.46 -21.57 22.51
CA ILE A 8 -15.98 -22.29 21.34
C ILE A 8 -14.45 -22.43 21.48
N GLU A 9 -13.97 -23.67 21.49
CA GLU A 9 -12.53 -23.97 21.61
C GLU A 9 -11.85 -23.90 20.22
N THR A 10 -10.70 -23.23 20.16
CA THR A 10 -9.85 -23.15 18.97
C THR A 10 -8.36 -23.19 19.38
N ASP A 11 -7.46 -23.65 18.49
CA ASP A 11 -6.03 -23.59 18.78
C ASP A 11 -5.51 -22.18 18.55
N THR A 12 -5.79 -21.62 17.37
CA THR A 12 -5.40 -20.25 17.01
C THR A 12 -6.60 -19.44 16.55
N ILE A 13 -6.77 -18.26 17.16
CA ILE A 13 -7.76 -17.27 16.73
C ILE A 13 -7.06 -16.10 16.03
N VAL A 14 -7.57 -15.69 14.88
CA VAL A 14 -7.06 -14.56 14.10
C VAL A 14 -8.11 -13.46 14.09
N ILE A 15 -7.73 -12.23 14.44
CA ILE A 15 -8.63 -11.08 14.53
C ILE A 15 -8.34 -10.13 13.38
N GLY A 16 -9.28 -10.01 12.45
CA GLY A 16 -9.17 -9.29 11.19
C GLY A 16 -8.83 -10.22 10.02
N ALA A 17 -9.51 -10.06 8.89
CA ALA A 17 -9.35 -10.86 7.68
C ALA A 17 -8.74 -10.06 6.51
N GLY A 18 -7.91 -9.06 6.80
CA GLY A 18 -7.06 -8.39 5.82
C GLY A 18 -5.92 -9.29 5.32
N PRO A 19 -4.99 -8.78 4.47
CA PRO A 19 -3.88 -9.56 3.90
C PRO A 19 -3.05 -10.33 4.92
N GLY A 20 -2.75 -9.73 6.07
CA GLY A 20 -2.09 -10.47 7.16
C GLY A 20 -2.98 -11.55 7.77
N GLY A 21 -4.24 -11.21 8.09
CA GLY A 21 -5.11 -12.11 8.82
C GLY A 21 -5.50 -13.37 8.05
N TYR A 22 -5.96 -13.25 6.79
CA TYR A 22 -6.32 -14.46 6.03
C TYR A 22 -5.10 -15.33 5.69
N VAL A 23 -3.92 -14.72 5.46
CA VAL A 23 -2.67 -15.48 5.25
C VAL A 23 -2.28 -16.22 6.53
N ALA A 24 -2.32 -15.57 7.70
CA ALA A 24 -2.03 -16.19 8.98
C ALA A 24 -2.98 -17.37 9.27
N ALA A 25 -4.28 -17.16 9.06
CA ALA A 25 -5.29 -18.18 9.28
C ALA A 25 -5.10 -19.43 8.39
N ILE A 26 -4.83 -19.20 7.09
CA ILE A 26 -4.55 -20.29 6.15
C ILE A 26 -3.26 -21.01 6.53
N ARG A 27 -2.18 -20.27 6.84
CA ARG A 27 -0.89 -20.87 7.19
C ARG A 27 -0.98 -21.70 8.48
N ALA A 28 -1.62 -21.18 9.52
CA ALA A 28 -1.84 -21.92 10.76
C ALA A 28 -2.67 -23.21 10.53
N ALA A 29 -3.71 -23.13 9.69
CA ALA A 29 -4.52 -24.30 9.33
C ALA A 29 -3.71 -25.35 8.54
N GLN A 30 -2.84 -24.92 7.62
CA GLN A 30 -1.91 -25.82 6.90
C GLN A 30 -0.93 -26.53 7.83
N LEU A 31 -0.58 -25.90 8.95
CA LEU A 31 0.24 -26.49 10.01
C LEU A 31 -0.56 -27.38 10.98
N GLY A 32 -1.82 -27.68 10.65
CA GLY A 32 -2.65 -28.64 11.38
C GLY A 32 -3.43 -28.07 12.56
N GLN A 33 -3.43 -26.76 12.76
CA GLN A 33 -4.14 -26.11 13.87
C GLN A 33 -5.64 -25.97 13.56
N LYS A 34 -6.47 -26.02 14.59
CA LYS A 34 -7.89 -25.62 14.51
C LYS A 34 -7.96 -24.09 14.58
N VAL A 35 -8.31 -23.45 13.47
CA VAL A 35 -8.27 -22.01 13.32
C VAL A 35 -9.66 -21.38 13.23
N THR A 36 -9.85 -20.29 13.96
CA THR A 36 -10.99 -19.39 13.80
C THR A 36 -10.49 -18.02 13.37
N ILE A 37 -11.08 -17.43 12.32
CA ILE A 37 -10.85 -16.04 11.91
C ILE A 37 -12.09 -15.20 12.22
N VAL A 38 -11.90 -14.06 12.88
CA VAL A 38 -12.96 -13.11 13.22
C VAL A 38 -12.81 -11.87 12.37
N GLU A 39 -13.90 -11.48 11.66
CA GLU A 39 -13.92 -10.29 10.81
C GLU A 39 -15.20 -9.50 11.04
N LYS A 40 -15.08 -8.20 11.35
CA LYS A 40 -16.23 -7.32 11.55
C LYS A 40 -16.85 -6.81 10.27
N GLY A 41 -16.03 -6.66 9.22
CA GLY A 41 -16.41 -6.15 7.90
C GLY A 41 -16.48 -7.25 6.85
N ASN A 42 -15.67 -7.11 5.82
CA ASN A 42 -15.60 -8.02 4.68
C ASN A 42 -14.24 -8.73 4.65
N LEU A 43 -14.24 -10.00 4.26
CA LEU A 43 -13.02 -10.76 4.02
C LEU A 43 -12.13 -10.04 3.00
N GLY A 44 -10.80 -10.10 3.20
CA GLY A 44 -9.83 -9.37 2.40
C GLY A 44 -9.47 -7.98 2.95
N GLY A 45 -10.21 -7.51 3.99
CA GLY A 45 -9.93 -6.27 4.70
C GLY A 45 -9.91 -5.02 3.81
N VAL A 46 -9.20 -3.99 4.26
CA VAL A 46 -9.08 -2.72 3.52
C VAL A 46 -8.48 -2.93 2.13
N CYS A 47 -7.40 -3.69 2.02
CA CYS A 47 -6.65 -3.85 0.75
C CYS A 47 -7.54 -4.34 -0.40
N LEU A 48 -8.32 -5.41 -0.19
CA LEU A 48 -9.11 -6.01 -1.24
C LEU A 48 -10.43 -5.26 -1.50
N ASN A 49 -11.02 -4.68 -0.47
CA ASN A 49 -12.37 -4.10 -0.56
C ASN A 49 -12.37 -2.59 -0.85
N VAL A 50 -11.49 -1.82 -0.19
CA VAL A 50 -11.54 -0.35 -0.18
C VAL A 50 -10.15 0.30 -0.19
N GLY A 51 -9.15 -0.40 -0.69
CA GLY A 51 -7.76 0.06 -0.73
C GLY A 51 -7.04 -0.32 -2.02
N CYS A 52 -6.03 -1.19 -1.91
CA CYS A 52 -5.10 -1.54 -2.99
C CYS A 52 -5.79 -1.95 -4.29
N ILE A 53 -6.68 -2.94 -4.22
CA ILE A 53 -7.26 -3.55 -5.41
C ILE A 53 -8.24 -2.60 -6.13
N PRO A 54 -9.25 -2.00 -5.45
CA PRO A 54 -10.15 -1.08 -6.14
C PRO A 54 -9.44 0.19 -6.64
N SER A 55 -8.39 0.68 -5.95
CA SER A 55 -7.63 1.83 -6.46
C SER A 55 -6.86 1.48 -7.73
N LYS A 56 -6.23 0.31 -7.81
CA LYS A 56 -5.51 -0.14 -9.02
C LYS A 56 -6.46 -0.43 -10.17
N ALA A 57 -7.66 -0.93 -9.91
CA ALA A 57 -8.70 -1.06 -10.93
C ALA A 57 -9.15 0.30 -11.50
N LEU A 58 -9.31 1.32 -10.64
CA LEU A 58 -9.61 2.69 -11.09
C LEU A 58 -8.45 3.32 -11.86
N LEU A 59 -7.23 3.21 -11.34
CA LEU A 59 -6.02 3.72 -12.00
C LEU A 59 -5.87 3.10 -13.40
N HIS A 60 -6.00 1.78 -13.52
CA HIS A 60 -5.94 1.11 -14.82
C HIS A 60 -7.00 1.61 -15.78
N ALA A 61 -8.25 1.75 -15.33
CA ALA A 61 -9.33 2.26 -16.17
C ALA A 61 -9.09 3.72 -16.59
N SER A 62 -8.58 4.58 -15.70
CA SER A 62 -8.26 5.97 -15.98
C SER A 62 -7.11 6.10 -16.99
N HIS A 63 -6.09 5.26 -16.86
CA HIS A 63 -4.96 5.21 -17.80
C HIS A 63 -5.43 4.81 -19.21
N ARG A 64 -6.25 3.74 -19.32
CA ARG A 64 -6.83 3.31 -20.59
C ARG A 64 -7.69 4.39 -21.25
N PHE A 65 -8.39 5.19 -20.45
CA PHE A 65 -9.18 6.31 -20.97
C PHE A 65 -8.30 7.39 -21.60
N VAL A 66 -7.20 7.77 -20.96
CA VAL A 66 -6.22 8.75 -21.48
C VAL A 66 -5.49 8.19 -22.70
N GLU A 67 -5.01 6.94 -22.65
CA GLU A 67 -4.38 6.29 -23.81
C GLU A 67 -5.28 6.30 -25.04
N ALA A 68 -6.56 5.98 -24.87
CA ALA A 68 -7.52 5.97 -25.98
C ALA A 68 -7.75 7.37 -26.59
N GLN A 69 -7.51 8.45 -25.83
CA GLN A 69 -7.64 9.83 -26.30
C GLN A 69 -6.37 10.37 -26.97
N HIS A 70 -5.19 9.83 -26.64
CA HIS A 70 -3.89 10.41 -26.97
C HIS A 70 -2.91 9.36 -27.56
N SER A 71 -3.36 8.67 -28.62
CA SER A 71 -2.53 7.67 -29.34
C SER A 71 -2.22 8.04 -30.79
N GLU A 72 -2.41 9.30 -31.17
CA GLU A 72 -2.21 9.78 -32.55
C GLU A 72 -0.76 9.65 -32.99
N ASN A 73 0.19 9.85 -32.11
CA ASN A 73 1.63 9.68 -32.34
C ASN A 73 2.01 8.24 -32.72
N LEU A 74 1.21 7.26 -32.27
CA LEU A 74 1.34 5.85 -32.65
C LEU A 74 0.57 5.50 -33.94
N GLY A 75 -0.11 6.48 -34.56
CA GLY A 75 -0.96 6.28 -35.72
C GLY A 75 -2.35 5.72 -35.40
N VAL A 76 -2.73 5.64 -34.10
CA VAL A 76 -4.06 5.22 -33.69
C VAL A 76 -4.92 6.46 -33.44
N ILE A 77 -5.88 6.69 -34.33
CA ILE A 77 -6.74 7.88 -34.30
C ILE A 77 -8.13 7.46 -33.83
N ALA A 78 -8.58 8.03 -32.70
CA ALA A 78 -9.93 7.86 -32.21
C ALA A 78 -10.72 9.16 -32.46
N GLU A 79 -11.80 9.10 -33.23
CA GLU A 79 -12.64 10.30 -33.53
C GLU A 79 -13.35 10.83 -32.27
N SER A 80 -13.74 9.94 -31.37
CA SER A 80 -14.31 10.28 -30.06
C SER A 80 -14.09 9.18 -29.05
N VAL A 81 -13.75 9.56 -27.82
CA VAL A 81 -13.65 8.65 -26.68
C VAL A 81 -14.58 9.17 -25.59
N SER A 82 -15.46 8.32 -25.08
CA SER A 82 -16.39 8.68 -24.01
C SER A 82 -16.19 7.80 -22.78
N LEU A 83 -16.37 8.39 -21.60
CA LEU A 83 -16.29 7.68 -20.33
C LEU A 83 -17.70 7.27 -19.86
N ASN A 84 -17.88 6.01 -19.51
CA ASN A 84 -19.00 5.54 -18.72
C ASN A 84 -18.52 5.16 -17.32
N PHE A 85 -18.55 6.12 -16.41
CA PHE A 85 -18.00 5.94 -15.09
C PHE A 85 -18.75 4.88 -14.25
N GLN A 86 -20.06 4.69 -14.49
CA GLN A 86 -20.80 3.60 -13.86
C GLN A 86 -20.22 2.24 -14.22
N LYS A 87 -19.87 2.00 -15.49
CA LYS A 87 -19.19 0.76 -15.90
C LYS A 87 -17.80 0.61 -15.32
N VAL A 88 -17.08 1.71 -15.09
CA VAL A 88 -15.79 1.66 -14.37
C VAL A 88 -16.01 1.17 -12.94
N GLN A 89 -17.04 1.68 -12.25
CA GLN A 89 -17.39 1.25 -10.90
C GLN A 89 -17.86 -0.22 -10.86
N GLU A 90 -18.61 -0.66 -11.84
CA GLU A 90 -19.04 -2.07 -12.00
C GLU A 90 -17.82 -2.99 -12.22
N PHE A 91 -16.88 -2.60 -13.09
CA PHE A 91 -15.62 -3.31 -13.32
C PHE A 91 -14.81 -3.43 -12.02
N LYS A 92 -14.56 -2.31 -11.34
CA LYS A 92 -13.87 -2.27 -10.04
C LYS A 92 -14.52 -3.24 -9.04
N SER A 93 -15.86 -3.17 -8.91
CA SER A 93 -16.60 -4.02 -7.99
C SER A 93 -16.53 -5.50 -8.36
N SER A 94 -16.51 -5.84 -9.65
CA SER A 94 -16.36 -7.21 -10.11
C SER A 94 -14.99 -7.79 -9.74
N VAL A 95 -13.92 -7.00 -9.82
CA VAL A 95 -12.57 -7.40 -9.41
C VAL A 95 -12.52 -7.67 -7.90
N VAL A 96 -13.07 -6.76 -7.10
CA VAL A 96 -13.16 -6.90 -5.64
C VAL A 96 -13.92 -8.17 -5.26
N ASN A 97 -15.13 -8.38 -5.81
CA ASN A 97 -15.96 -9.54 -5.51
C ASN A 97 -15.29 -10.86 -5.89
N LYS A 98 -14.58 -10.90 -7.02
CA LYS A 98 -13.85 -12.08 -7.45
C LYS A 98 -12.73 -12.44 -6.47
N LEU A 99 -11.97 -11.46 -6.01
CA LEU A 99 -10.85 -11.70 -5.08
C LEU A 99 -11.34 -12.05 -3.67
N THR A 100 -12.33 -11.34 -3.15
CA THR A 100 -12.88 -11.63 -1.81
C THR A 100 -13.57 -12.97 -1.75
N GLY A 101 -14.31 -13.35 -2.81
CA GLY A 101 -14.86 -14.70 -2.97
C GLY A 101 -13.77 -15.78 -3.05
N GLY A 102 -12.65 -15.48 -3.70
CA GLY A 102 -11.48 -16.36 -3.73
C GLY A 102 -10.89 -16.58 -2.33
N VAL A 103 -10.73 -15.51 -1.53
CA VAL A 103 -10.25 -15.60 -0.14
C VAL A 103 -11.20 -16.44 0.72
N GLU A 104 -12.53 -16.22 0.59
CA GLU A 104 -13.52 -17.03 1.29
C GLU A 104 -13.40 -18.53 0.91
N GLY A 105 -13.24 -18.83 -0.37
CA GLY A 105 -13.02 -20.18 -0.86
C GLY A 105 -11.76 -20.83 -0.29
N LEU A 106 -10.65 -20.08 -0.21
CA LEU A 106 -9.39 -20.54 0.37
C LEU A 106 -9.49 -20.80 1.87
N LEU A 107 -10.13 -19.92 2.63
CA LEU A 107 -10.37 -20.12 4.06
C LEU A 107 -11.21 -21.38 4.30
N LYS A 108 -12.32 -21.55 3.59
CA LYS A 108 -13.18 -22.75 3.68
C LYS A 108 -12.45 -24.02 3.26
N GLY A 109 -11.68 -23.98 2.17
CA GLY A 109 -10.87 -25.11 1.69
C GLY A 109 -9.82 -25.57 2.72
N ASN A 110 -9.27 -24.65 3.50
CA ASN A 110 -8.36 -24.95 4.62
C ASN A 110 -9.10 -25.21 5.94
N LYS A 111 -10.42 -25.33 5.94
CA LYS A 111 -11.26 -25.62 7.12
C LYS A 111 -11.14 -24.56 8.25
N VAL A 112 -10.83 -23.33 7.87
CA VAL A 112 -10.84 -22.21 8.81
C VAL A 112 -12.28 -21.84 9.16
N ASN A 113 -12.59 -21.76 10.45
CA ASN A 113 -13.89 -21.29 10.92
C ASN A 113 -13.98 -19.76 10.77
N ILE A 114 -14.93 -19.26 9.97
CA ILE A 114 -15.11 -17.82 9.72
C ILE A 114 -16.22 -17.32 10.61
N VAL A 115 -15.93 -16.35 11.47
CA VAL A 115 -16.89 -15.73 12.38
C VAL A 115 -17.00 -14.23 12.07
N LYS A 116 -18.22 -13.75 11.87
CA LYS A 116 -18.48 -12.34 11.66
C LYS A 116 -18.78 -11.67 13.00
N GLY A 117 -18.07 -10.60 13.32
CA GLY A 117 -18.28 -9.82 14.53
C GLY A 117 -17.06 -9.02 14.97
N GLU A 118 -17.23 -8.25 16.02
CA GLU A 118 -16.14 -7.52 16.69
C GLU A 118 -15.59 -8.33 17.84
N ALA A 119 -14.27 -8.45 17.91
CA ALA A 119 -13.57 -9.19 18.95
C ALA A 119 -13.15 -8.24 20.08
N TYR A 120 -13.28 -8.72 21.32
CA TYR A 120 -12.80 -8.05 22.52
C TYR A 120 -12.16 -9.09 23.44
N PHE A 121 -10.91 -8.88 23.86
CA PHE A 121 -10.21 -9.78 24.77
C PHE A 121 -10.82 -9.68 26.17
N VAL A 122 -11.10 -10.85 26.75
CA VAL A 122 -11.57 -10.97 28.14
C VAL A 122 -10.37 -11.26 29.05
N ASP A 123 -9.49 -12.13 28.58
CA ASP A 123 -8.21 -12.48 29.20
C ASP A 123 -7.22 -13.01 28.16
N ASN A 124 -6.06 -13.50 28.60
CA ASN A 124 -4.98 -13.98 27.72
C ASN A 124 -5.34 -15.25 26.91
N ASN A 125 -6.45 -15.91 27.20
CA ASN A 125 -6.86 -17.16 26.56
C ASN A 125 -8.32 -17.15 26.08
N SER A 126 -9.03 -16.05 26.29
CA SER A 126 -10.41 -15.92 25.85
C SER A 126 -10.71 -14.54 25.28
N LEU A 127 -11.57 -14.52 24.28
CA LEU A 127 -12.14 -13.30 23.74
C LEU A 127 -13.64 -13.47 23.47
N ARG A 128 -14.33 -12.35 23.43
CA ARG A 128 -15.75 -12.27 23.11
C ARG A 128 -15.89 -11.72 21.70
N VAL A 129 -16.64 -12.43 20.86
CA VAL A 129 -17.04 -11.93 19.55
C VAL A 129 -18.47 -11.47 19.64
N MET A 130 -18.70 -10.22 19.28
CA MET A 130 -20.01 -9.58 19.31
C MET A 130 -20.48 -9.27 17.91
N ASP A 131 -21.70 -9.64 17.58
CA ASP A 131 -22.43 -9.18 16.41
C ASP A 131 -23.69 -8.40 16.86
N GLU A 132 -24.51 -7.93 15.91
CA GLU A 132 -25.72 -7.15 16.21
C GLU A 132 -26.74 -7.91 17.09
N LYS A 133 -26.66 -9.24 17.20
CA LYS A 133 -27.71 -10.09 17.79
C LYS A 133 -27.19 -10.99 18.91
N SER A 134 -25.88 -11.23 18.95
CA SER A 134 -25.29 -12.22 19.83
C SER A 134 -23.90 -11.81 20.32
N ALA A 135 -23.48 -12.44 21.41
CA ALA A 135 -22.12 -12.39 21.90
C ALA A 135 -21.68 -13.83 22.22
N GLN A 136 -20.58 -14.26 21.64
CA GLN A 136 -20.06 -15.61 21.80
C GLN A 136 -18.65 -15.56 22.36
N THR A 137 -18.39 -16.36 23.38
CA THR A 137 -17.02 -16.53 23.95
C THR A 137 -16.24 -17.56 23.13
N HIS A 138 -15.00 -17.23 22.81
CA HIS A 138 -14.03 -18.12 22.18
C HIS A 138 -12.82 -18.28 23.08
N ASN A 139 -12.49 -19.53 23.41
CA ASN A 139 -11.22 -19.86 24.07
C ASN A 139 -10.19 -20.24 23.01
N PHE A 140 -8.95 -19.84 23.23
CA PHE A 140 -7.85 -20.08 22.31
C PHE A 140 -6.56 -20.40 23.06
N LYS A 141 -5.64 -21.11 22.40
CA LYS A 141 -4.27 -21.28 22.86
C LYS A 141 -3.41 -20.09 22.46
N ASN A 142 -3.57 -19.62 21.20
CA ASN A 142 -2.84 -18.49 20.64
C ASN A 142 -3.78 -17.53 19.90
N ALA A 143 -3.46 -16.23 19.89
CA ALA A 143 -4.17 -15.22 19.14
C ALA A 143 -3.22 -14.44 18.21
N ILE A 144 -3.68 -14.10 16.99
CA ILE A 144 -2.98 -13.23 16.07
C ILE A 144 -3.87 -12.01 15.80
N ILE A 145 -3.38 -10.82 16.18
CA ILE A 145 -4.07 -9.55 15.94
C ILE A 145 -3.63 -9.02 14.58
N ALA A 146 -4.58 -8.88 13.66
CA ALA A 146 -4.37 -8.42 12.28
C ALA A 146 -5.43 -7.39 11.87
N THR A 147 -5.79 -6.50 12.77
CA THR A 147 -6.92 -5.57 12.66
C THR A 147 -6.67 -4.40 11.71
N GLY A 148 -5.43 -4.22 11.24
CA GLY A 148 -5.09 -3.25 10.23
C GLY A 148 -5.22 -1.79 10.70
N SER A 149 -5.55 -0.90 9.78
CA SER A 149 -5.59 0.53 10.03
C SER A 149 -6.80 1.20 9.38
N ARG A 150 -7.10 2.43 9.82
CA ARG A 150 -8.16 3.28 9.27
C ARG A 150 -7.65 4.67 8.90
N PRO A 151 -8.30 5.41 7.98
CA PRO A 151 -7.95 6.80 7.68
C PRO A 151 -7.98 7.68 8.92
N ILE A 152 -7.09 8.68 8.95
CA ILE A 152 -7.07 9.69 10.00
C ILE A 152 -8.10 10.78 9.64
N GLU A 153 -9.03 11.03 10.55
CA GLU A 153 -9.89 12.20 10.51
C GLU A 153 -9.20 13.35 11.26
N ILE A 154 -8.97 14.46 10.58
CA ILE A 154 -8.32 15.63 11.19
C ILE A 154 -9.33 16.67 11.65
N PRO A 155 -9.00 17.50 12.65
CA PRO A 155 -9.89 18.56 13.11
C PRO A 155 -10.38 19.43 11.95
N ASN A 156 -11.66 19.82 11.99
CA ASN A 156 -12.34 20.64 10.97
C ASN A 156 -12.49 20.00 9.57
N PHE A 157 -12.20 18.70 9.43
CA PHE A 157 -12.41 17.90 8.21
C PHE A 157 -13.15 16.61 8.57
N LYS A 158 -14.31 16.74 9.23
CA LYS A 158 -15.12 15.58 9.57
C LYS A 158 -15.66 14.91 8.31
N PHE A 159 -15.48 13.59 8.23
CA PHE A 159 -16.02 12.82 7.11
C PHE A 159 -17.55 12.92 7.05
N GLY A 160 -18.05 13.18 5.83
CA GLY A 160 -19.45 13.44 5.57
C GLY A 160 -19.82 13.14 4.13
N LYS A 161 -20.66 13.98 3.56
CA LYS A 161 -21.11 13.80 2.18
C LYS A 161 -20.08 14.24 1.15
N ARG A 162 -19.35 15.33 1.45
CA ARG A 162 -18.39 15.95 0.51
C ARG A 162 -16.96 15.99 1.04
N VAL A 163 -16.78 15.84 2.34
CA VAL A 163 -15.48 15.59 2.97
C VAL A 163 -15.32 14.08 3.09
N ILE A 164 -14.47 13.49 2.27
CA ILE A 164 -14.37 12.03 2.11
C ILE A 164 -12.95 11.52 2.38
N ASP A 165 -12.87 10.28 2.83
CA ASP A 165 -11.63 9.51 2.88
C ASP A 165 -11.38 8.75 1.57
N SER A 166 -10.33 7.95 1.52
CA SER A 166 -10.01 7.10 0.36
C SER A 166 -11.12 6.10 0.03
N THR A 167 -11.84 5.59 1.02
CA THR A 167 -12.99 4.69 0.81
C THR A 167 -14.13 5.43 0.13
N GLY A 168 -14.43 6.65 0.58
CA GLY A 168 -15.45 7.51 -0.04
C GLY A 168 -15.09 7.82 -1.49
N ALA A 169 -13.83 8.18 -1.77
CA ALA A 169 -13.38 8.47 -3.12
C ALA A 169 -13.51 7.26 -4.07
N LEU A 170 -13.15 6.07 -3.61
CA LEU A 170 -13.29 4.84 -4.39
C LEU A 170 -14.77 4.47 -4.68
N ASN A 171 -15.71 5.01 -3.92
CA ASN A 171 -17.14 4.73 -4.04
C ASN A 171 -17.96 5.87 -4.64
N LEU A 172 -17.33 6.94 -5.14
CA LEU A 172 -18.02 8.01 -5.86
C LEU A 172 -18.77 7.42 -7.06
N GLN A 173 -19.99 7.88 -7.29
CA GLN A 173 -20.83 7.39 -8.39
C GLN A 173 -20.69 8.24 -9.66
N GLU A 174 -20.00 9.36 -9.56
CA GLU A 174 -19.72 10.31 -10.64
C GLU A 174 -18.28 10.80 -10.56
N VAL A 175 -17.75 11.27 -11.66
CA VAL A 175 -16.49 11.98 -11.68
C VAL A 175 -16.74 13.40 -11.21
N PRO A 176 -16.14 13.86 -10.10
CA PRO A 176 -16.29 15.24 -9.66
C PRO A 176 -15.73 16.21 -10.71
N GLY A 177 -16.37 17.35 -10.90
CA GLY A 177 -15.80 18.42 -11.74
C GLY A 177 -14.55 19.00 -11.11
N LYS A 178 -14.58 19.21 -9.77
CA LYS A 178 -13.44 19.72 -8.98
C LYS A 178 -13.21 18.86 -7.75
N LEU A 179 -11.95 18.46 -7.56
CA LEU A 179 -11.52 17.65 -6.41
C LEU A 179 -10.32 18.31 -5.73
N VAL A 180 -10.47 18.62 -4.44
CA VAL A 180 -9.34 18.99 -3.59
C VAL A 180 -8.85 17.75 -2.85
N VAL A 181 -7.55 17.49 -2.89
CA VAL A 181 -6.89 16.41 -2.14
C VAL A 181 -6.03 17.02 -1.05
N VAL A 182 -6.30 16.67 0.20
CA VAL A 182 -5.51 17.07 1.36
C VAL A 182 -4.57 15.93 1.74
N GLY A 183 -3.26 16.13 1.49
CA GLY A 183 -2.20 15.15 1.65
C GLY A 183 -1.72 14.55 0.33
N GLY A 184 -0.49 14.90 -0.06
CA GLY A 184 0.19 14.44 -1.28
C GLY A 184 1.02 13.17 -1.10
N GLY A 185 0.63 12.28 -0.16
CA GLY A 185 1.19 10.93 -0.03
C GLY A 185 0.76 10.02 -1.18
N TYR A 186 1.13 8.72 -1.13
CA TYR A 186 0.83 7.76 -2.21
C TYR A 186 -0.68 7.65 -2.52
N ILE A 187 -1.55 7.64 -1.50
CA ILE A 187 -3.02 7.56 -1.70
C ILE A 187 -3.55 8.79 -2.43
N GLY A 188 -3.17 9.98 -1.95
CA GLY A 188 -3.63 11.25 -2.54
C GLY A 188 -3.09 11.47 -3.95
N SER A 189 -1.84 11.10 -4.18
CA SER A 189 -1.20 11.20 -5.50
C SER A 189 -1.82 10.22 -6.50
N GLU A 190 -2.04 8.96 -6.12
CA GLU A 190 -2.67 7.96 -6.99
C GLU A 190 -4.12 8.31 -7.33
N LEU A 191 -4.96 8.58 -6.33
CA LEU A 191 -6.36 8.89 -6.56
C LEU A 191 -6.55 10.24 -7.24
N GLY A 192 -5.74 11.26 -6.87
CA GLY A 192 -5.74 12.56 -7.55
C GLY A 192 -5.42 12.41 -9.04
N THR A 193 -4.40 11.61 -9.40
CA THR A 193 -4.06 11.32 -10.80
C THR A 193 -5.18 10.58 -11.51
N ALA A 194 -5.80 9.57 -10.87
CA ALA A 194 -6.90 8.82 -11.48
C ALA A 194 -8.10 9.72 -11.81
N PHE A 195 -8.49 10.62 -10.89
CA PHE A 195 -9.59 11.54 -11.13
C PHE A 195 -9.23 12.61 -12.15
N ALA A 196 -7.99 13.12 -12.18
CA ALA A 196 -7.53 14.02 -13.23
C ALA A 196 -7.59 13.36 -14.61
N ASN A 197 -7.17 12.09 -14.72
CA ASN A 197 -7.29 11.31 -15.95
C ASN A 197 -8.76 11.14 -16.39
N PHE A 198 -9.71 11.04 -15.47
CA PHE A 198 -11.14 11.02 -15.77
C PHE A 198 -11.73 12.37 -16.11
N GLY A 199 -10.98 13.47 -15.97
CA GLY A 199 -11.38 14.82 -16.34
C GLY A 199 -11.72 15.77 -15.19
N SER A 200 -11.44 15.40 -13.94
CA SER A 200 -11.55 16.30 -12.78
C SER A 200 -10.47 17.38 -12.79
N GLU A 201 -10.83 18.61 -12.43
CA GLU A 201 -9.86 19.64 -12.01
C GLU A 201 -9.37 19.29 -10.59
N VAL A 202 -8.10 18.90 -10.46
CA VAL A 202 -7.55 18.40 -9.20
C VAL A 202 -6.53 19.37 -8.62
N THR A 203 -6.70 19.72 -7.34
CA THR A 203 -5.70 20.46 -6.56
C THR A 203 -5.25 19.60 -5.36
N ILE A 204 -3.95 19.34 -5.25
CA ILE A 204 -3.35 18.64 -4.11
C ILE A 204 -2.73 19.68 -3.17
N LEU A 205 -3.21 19.70 -1.92
CA LEU A 205 -2.66 20.48 -0.83
C LEU A 205 -1.75 19.59 0.02
N GLU A 206 -0.45 19.90 0.04
CA GLU A 206 0.55 19.14 0.80
C GLU A 206 1.24 20.04 1.83
N GLY A 207 1.19 19.64 3.10
CA GLY A 207 1.81 20.39 4.20
C GLY A 207 3.34 20.37 4.19
N ALA A 208 3.94 19.34 3.60
CA ALA A 208 5.39 19.23 3.46
C ALA A 208 5.91 20.04 2.25
N LYS A 209 7.25 20.07 2.11
CA LYS A 209 7.93 20.77 0.99
C LYS A 209 7.77 20.05 -0.34
N ASP A 210 7.41 18.76 -0.34
CA ASP A 210 7.20 17.98 -1.54
C ASP A 210 6.14 16.88 -1.32
N ILE A 211 5.50 16.43 -2.39
CA ILE A 211 4.63 15.25 -2.37
C ILE A 211 5.49 13.97 -2.31
N LEU A 212 4.88 12.84 -1.92
CA LEU A 212 5.52 11.53 -1.90
C LEU A 212 6.83 11.52 -1.06
N GLY A 213 6.80 12.15 0.12
CA GLY A 213 7.97 12.39 0.97
C GLY A 213 8.74 11.14 1.42
N GLY A 214 8.21 9.92 1.17
CA GLY A 214 8.93 8.66 1.38
C GLY A 214 9.89 8.27 0.25
N PHE A 215 9.88 9.00 -0.88
CA PHE A 215 10.73 8.76 -2.04
C PHE A 215 11.75 9.89 -2.23
N GLU A 216 12.91 9.55 -2.79
CA GLU A 216 13.92 10.56 -3.11
C GLU A 216 13.41 11.54 -4.18
N LYS A 217 13.86 12.81 -4.09
CA LYS A 217 13.43 13.89 -4.99
C LYS A 217 13.60 13.55 -6.49
N GLN A 218 14.67 12.83 -6.84
CA GLN A 218 14.89 12.41 -8.23
C GLN A 218 13.81 11.44 -8.75
N MET A 219 13.14 10.70 -7.85
CA MET A 219 12.02 9.82 -8.19
C MET A 219 10.71 10.61 -8.31
N THR A 220 10.46 11.55 -7.41
CA THR A 220 9.20 12.30 -7.36
C THR A 220 9.08 13.36 -8.45
N GLN A 221 10.18 13.86 -8.98
CA GLN A 221 10.17 14.90 -10.02
C GLN A 221 9.48 14.48 -11.33
N PRO A 222 9.72 13.29 -11.91
CA PRO A 222 8.98 12.81 -13.09
C PRO A 222 7.48 12.71 -12.83
N VAL A 223 7.07 12.25 -11.65
CA VAL A 223 5.65 12.17 -11.25
C VAL A 223 5.01 13.56 -11.19
N LYS A 224 5.66 14.52 -10.54
CA LYS A 224 5.17 15.91 -10.47
C LYS A 224 5.01 16.53 -11.87
N LYS A 225 5.95 16.25 -12.76
CA LYS A 225 5.89 16.70 -14.15
C LYS A 225 4.68 16.08 -14.84
N GLY A 226 4.49 14.75 -14.75
CA GLY A 226 3.35 14.06 -15.35
C GLY A 226 2.00 14.54 -14.81
N MET A 227 1.90 14.73 -13.48
CA MET A 227 0.70 15.32 -12.86
C MET A 227 0.40 16.72 -13.39
N LYS A 228 1.41 17.58 -13.52
CA LYS A 228 1.24 18.94 -14.06
C LYS A 228 0.78 18.92 -15.51
N GLU A 229 1.32 18.03 -16.33
CA GLU A 229 0.91 17.85 -17.74
C GLU A 229 -0.57 17.42 -17.84
N LYS A 230 -1.10 16.72 -16.85
CA LYS A 230 -2.51 16.35 -16.70
C LYS A 230 -3.38 17.44 -16.04
N GLY A 231 -2.82 18.63 -15.77
CA GLY A 231 -3.54 19.75 -15.18
C GLY A 231 -3.71 19.67 -13.67
N VAL A 232 -3.05 18.74 -12.97
CA VAL A 232 -3.07 18.68 -11.50
C VAL A 232 -2.27 19.84 -10.92
N GLU A 233 -2.92 20.66 -10.09
CA GLU A 233 -2.25 21.70 -9.30
C GLU A 233 -1.70 21.10 -8.01
N ILE A 234 -0.41 21.30 -7.74
CA ILE A 234 0.24 20.83 -6.52
C ILE A 234 0.68 22.06 -5.73
N VAL A 235 0.08 22.25 -4.56
CA VAL A 235 0.43 23.33 -3.62
C VAL A 235 1.11 22.71 -2.42
N THR A 236 2.43 22.90 -2.32
CA THR A 236 3.24 22.42 -1.20
C THR A 236 3.39 23.49 -0.12
N GLU A 237 3.81 23.09 1.08
CA GLU A 237 3.84 23.96 2.27
C GLU A 237 2.45 24.61 2.49
N ALA A 238 1.40 23.84 2.21
CA ALA A 238 0.00 24.21 2.28
C ALA A 238 -0.69 23.47 3.43
N MET A 239 -0.96 24.17 4.51
CA MET A 239 -1.63 23.61 5.67
C MET A 239 -3.15 23.79 5.56
N ALA A 240 -3.85 22.70 5.33
CA ALA A 240 -5.32 22.68 5.33
C ALA A 240 -5.86 23.02 6.74
N LYS A 241 -6.77 23.99 6.84
CA LYS A 241 -7.32 24.53 8.10
C LYS A 241 -8.74 24.06 8.39
N SER A 242 -9.61 24.12 7.39
CA SER A 242 -11.01 23.69 7.52
C SER A 242 -11.64 23.33 6.18
N ALA A 243 -12.68 22.51 6.25
CA ALA A 243 -13.59 22.24 5.14
C ALA A 243 -15.04 22.50 5.62
N GLU A 244 -15.76 23.32 4.88
CA GLU A 244 -17.14 23.66 5.16
C GLU A 244 -18.01 23.16 3.99
N GLU A 245 -18.90 22.20 4.27
CA GLU A 245 -19.86 21.73 3.29
C GLU A 245 -20.90 22.82 3.00
N THR A 246 -21.20 23.01 1.72
CA THR A 246 -22.23 23.94 1.21
C THR A 246 -23.29 23.15 0.45
N ASP A 247 -24.37 23.79 0.04
CA ASP A 247 -25.44 23.14 -0.74
C ASP A 247 -24.90 22.51 -2.06
N ASN A 248 -23.91 23.14 -2.68
CA ASN A 248 -23.41 22.76 -3.99
C ASN A 248 -21.97 22.20 -4.01
N GLY A 249 -21.28 22.15 -2.86
CA GLY A 249 -19.88 21.73 -2.84
C GLY A 249 -19.28 21.78 -1.45
N VAL A 250 -17.99 21.98 -1.39
CA VAL A 250 -17.21 22.16 -0.17
C VAL A 250 -16.21 23.28 -0.36
N LYS A 251 -16.13 24.17 0.63
CA LYS A 251 -15.14 25.25 0.66
C LYS A 251 -13.99 24.81 1.59
N VAL A 252 -12.81 24.73 1.06
CA VAL A 252 -11.58 24.39 1.80
C VAL A 252 -10.77 25.64 2.07
N THR A 253 -10.45 25.87 3.32
CA THR A 253 -9.53 26.95 3.75
C THR A 253 -8.17 26.35 4.07
N TYR A 254 -7.10 26.93 3.53
CA TYR A 254 -5.74 26.51 3.76
C TYR A 254 -4.78 27.70 3.86
N GLU A 255 -3.66 27.50 4.51
CA GLU A 255 -2.57 28.50 4.60
C GLU A 255 -1.39 28.03 3.75
N ALA A 256 -0.92 28.87 2.84
CA ALA A 256 0.28 28.63 2.06
C ALA A 256 1.12 29.91 1.99
N LYS A 257 2.42 29.78 2.27
CA LYS A 257 3.38 30.89 2.30
C LYS A 257 2.97 32.03 3.24
N GLY A 258 2.31 31.69 4.37
CA GLY A 258 1.85 32.68 5.36
C GLY A 258 0.57 33.44 4.96
N GLU A 259 -0.07 33.06 3.86
CA GLU A 259 -1.35 33.63 3.43
C GLU A 259 -2.46 32.60 3.53
N GLU A 260 -3.60 33.01 4.07
CA GLU A 260 -4.82 32.20 4.07
C GLU A 260 -5.52 32.30 2.72
N LYS A 261 -5.87 31.15 2.18
CA LYS A 261 -6.54 31.00 0.87
C LYS A 261 -7.74 30.09 0.99
N THR A 262 -8.67 30.22 0.05
CA THR A 262 -9.83 29.34 -0.06
C THR A 262 -9.94 28.77 -1.46
N ILE A 263 -10.43 27.53 -1.56
CA ILE A 263 -10.75 26.85 -2.81
C ILE A 263 -12.09 26.16 -2.68
N GLU A 264 -12.93 26.25 -3.70
CA GLU A 264 -14.22 25.56 -3.78
C GLU A 264 -14.11 24.34 -4.67
N ALA A 265 -14.69 23.22 -4.23
CA ALA A 265 -14.68 21.96 -4.95
C ALA A 265 -16.01 21.19 -4.75
N ASP A 266 -16.24 20.17 -5.56
CA ASP A 266 -17.36 19.25 -5.37
C ASP A 266 -17.12 18.33 -4.19
N TYR A 267 -15.87 17.88 -4.03
CA TYR A 267 -15.44 17.02 -2.93
C TYR A 267 -14.03 17.41 -2.44
N VAL A 268 -13.78 17.14 -1.17
CA VAL A 268 -12.42 17.13 -0.61
C VAL A 268 -12.08 15.73 -0.13
N LEU A 269 -10.97 15.19 -0.64
CA LEU A 269 -10.41 13.90 -0.28
C LEU A 269 -9.29 14.10 0.75
N VAL A 270 -9.44 13.55 1.94
CA VAL A 270 -8.45 13.65 3.02
C VAL A 270 -7.62 12.38 3.10
N THR A 271 -6.31 12.50 2.86
CA THR A 271 -5.33 11.39 2.79
C THR A 271 -4.06 11.69 3.59
N VAL A 272 -4.21 12.28 4.76
CA VAL A 272 -3.10 12.71 5.62
C VAL A 272 -2.46 11.60 6.46
N GLY A 273 -2.86 10.37 6.24
CA GLY A 273 -2.31 9.18 6.89
C GLY A 273 -3.37 8.23 7.40
N ARG A 274 -2.88 7.18 8.07
CA ARG A 274 -3.69 6.11 8.66
C ARG A 274 -3.27 5.89 10.11
N ARG A 275 -4.19 5.43 10.94
CA ARG A 275 -3.92 5.05 12.33
C ARG A 275 -4.23 3.57 12.56
N PRO A 276 -3.45 2.87 13.40
CA PRO A 276 -3.68 1.46 13.70
C PRO A 276 -5.03 1.24 14.42
N ASN A 277 -5.63 0.07 14.18
CA ASN A 277 -6.85 -0.37 14.87
C ASN A 277 -6.47 -1.22 16.09
N THR A 278 -5.92 -0.58 17.10
CA THR A 278 -5.48 -1.21 18.36
C THR A 278 -6.34 -0.80 19.55
N ASP A 279 -7.21 0.17 19.37
CA ASP A 279 -8.22 0.59 20.34
C ASP A 279 -9.43 -0.39 20.34
N GLU A 280 -10.22 -0.37 21.39
CA GLU A 280 -11.49 -1.11 21.53
C GLU A 280 -11.33 -2.65 21.51
N LEU A 281 -10.13 -3.17 21.73
CA LEU A 281 -9.84 -4.61 21.79
C LEU A 281 -9.60 -5.15 23.20
N GLY A 282 -9.48 -4.28 24.22
CA GLY A 282 -9.12 -4.67 25.58
C GLY A 282 -7.62 -4.98 25.78
N LEU A 283 -6.75 -4.45 24.91
CA LEU A 283 -5.31 -4.75 24.94
C LEU A 283 -4.57 -4.08 26.09
N GLU A 284 -5.02 -2.90 26.51
CA GLU A 284 -4.47 -2.16 27.65
C GLU A 284 -4.71 -2.91 28.95
N GLU A 285 -5.93 -3.44 29.13
CA GLU A 285 -6.33 -4.24 30.29
C GLU A 285 -5.57 -5.56 30.38
N LEU A 286 -5.18 -6.14 29.24
CA LEU A 286 -4.33 -7.32 29.16
C LEU A 286 -2.86 -7.03 29.51
N GLY A 287 -2.44 -5.76 29.48
CA GLY A 287 -1.06 -5.37 29.69
C GLY A 287 -0.16 -5.56 28.45
N VAL A 288 -0.75 -5.53 27.23
CA VAL A 288 0.02 -5.50 25.99
C VAL A 288 0.77 -4.16 25.91
N LYS A 289 2.04 -4.20 25.56
CA LYS A 289 2.87 -2.99 25.42
C LYS A 289 2.65 -2.32 24.09
N PHE A 290 2.56 -0.99 24.16
CA PHE A 290 2.40 -0.12 22.98
C PHE A 290 3.71 0.60 22.66
N ALA A 291 4.03 0.68 21.37
CA ALA A 291 5.02 1.56 20.79
C ALA A 291 4.39 2.90 20.39
N ASP A 292 5.18 3.76 19.77
CA ASP A 292 4.71 5.07 19.31
C ASP A 292 3.48 4.99 18.39
N ARG A 293 2.67 6.03 18.42
CA ARG A 293 1.48 6.20 17.58
C ARG A 293 0.43 5.10 17.72
N GLY A 294 0.40 4.40 18.86
CA GLY A 294 -0.58 3.35 19.14
C GLY A 294 -0.28 2.01 18.46
N LEU A 295 0.93 1.82 17.95
CA LEU A 295 1.41 0.53 17.44
C LEU A 295 1.69 -0.42 18.61
N LEU A 296 1.65 -1.71 18.36
CA LEU A 296 1.99 -2.74 19.36
C LEU A 296 3.47 -3.11 19.26
N GLU A 297 4.14 -3.23 20.42
CA GLU A 297 5.49 -3.78 20.47
C GLU A 297 5.47 -5.29 20.19
N VAL A 298 6.35 -5.73 19.28
CA VAL A 298 6.53 -7.16 18.97
C VAL A 298 8.00 -7.52 18.87
N ASP A 299 8.30 -8.81 19.13
CA ASP A 299 9.60 -9.38 18.85
C ASP A 299 9.73 -9.83 17.37
N LYS A 300 10.87 -10.43 17.01
CA LYS A 300 11.11 -10.93 15.66
C LYS A 300 10.16 -12.07 15.22
N GLN A 301 9.48 -12.70 16.16
CA GLN A 301 8.47 -13.72 15.87
C GLN A 301 7.06 -13.12 15.75
N SER A 302 6.94 -11.79 15.72
CA SER A 302 5.67 -11.04 15.80
C SER A 302 4.91 -11.25 17.12
N ARG A 303 5.56 -11.72 18.19
CA ARG A 303 4.95 -11.94 19.50
C ARG A 303 4.94 -10.64 20.29
N THR A 304 3.80 -10.34 20.93
CA THR A 304 3.66 -9.19 21.82
C THR A 304 4.33 -9.42 23.18
N SER A 305 4.16 -8.51 24.12
CA SER A 305 4.56 -8.71 25.51
C SER A 305 3.82 -9.86 26.21
N ILE A 306 2.73 -10.37 25.63
CA ILE A 306 1.97 -11.54 26.11
C ILE A 306 2.34 -12.74 25.23
N SER A 307 2.88 -13.78 25.85
CA SER A 307 3.59 -14.88 25.19
C SER A 307 2.79 -15.67 24.14
N ASN A 308 1.47 -15.68 24.21
CA ASN A 308 0.57 -16.37 23.30
C ASN A 308 -0.27 -15.41 22.43
N ILE A 309 0.04 -14.11 22.44
CA ILE A 309 -0.62 -13.10 21.63
C ILE A 309 0.40 -12.48 20.67
N TYR A 310 0.11 -12.56 19.39
CA TYR A 310 0.92 -12.07 18.27
C TYR A 310 0.22 -10.90 17.60
N ALA A 311 0.97 -10.01 16.95
CA ALA A 311 0.43 -8.87 16.22
C ALA A 311 1.20 -8.66 14.91
N ILE A 312 0.49 -8.34 13.83
CA ILE A 312 1.04 -8.24 12.47
C ILE A 312 0.41 -7.11 11.66
N GLY A 313 1.10 -6.67 10.63
CA GLY A 313 0.60 -5.70 9.64
C GLY A 313 0.68 -4.26 10.10
N ASP A 314 -0.37 -3.47 9.83
CA ASP A 314 -0.39 -2.03 10.06
C ASP A 314 -0.43 -1.63 11.54
N ILE A 315 -0.60 -2.59 12.44
CA ILE A 315 -0.65 -2.38 13.90
C ILE A 315 0.70 -2.57 14.60
N VAL A 316 1.74 -2.92 13.86
CA VAL A 316 3.11 -3.09 14.36
C VAL A 316 4.07 -2.17 13.61
N PRO A 317 5.27 -1.88 14.15
CA PRO A 317 6.26 -1.02 13.49
C PRO A 317 6.62 -1.46 12.06
N GLY A 318 7.05 -0.51 11.26
CA GLY A 318 7.43 -0.69 9.85
C GLY A 318 6.43 -0.06 8.87
N LEU A 319 6.64 -0.29 7.57
CA LEU A 319 5.78 0.26 6.53
C LEU A 319 4.40 -0.44 6.54
N PRO A 320 3.27 0.29 6.47
CA PRO A 320 1.93 -0.29 6.44
C PRO A 320 1.61 -0.85 5.05
N LEU A 321 2.15 -2.03 4.73
CA LEU A 321 2.08 -2.66 3.42
C LEU A 321 1.47 -4.07 3.50
N ALA A 322 0.62 -4.41 2.54
CA ALA A 322 -0.07 -5.70 2.50
C ALA A 322 0.90 -6.89 2.43
N HIS A 323 1.99 -6.79 1.64
CA HIS A 323 3.00 -7.84 1.53
C HIS A 323 3.86 -7.99 2.79
N LYS A 324 4.15 -6.90 3.52
CA LYS A 324 4.74 -6.96 4.87
C LYS A 324 3.84 -7.76 5.81
N ALA A 325 2.55 -7.42 5.87
CA ALA A 325 1.59 -8.13 6.70
C ALA A 325 1.48 -9.63 6.34
N SER A 326 1.54 -9.97 5.04
CA SER A 326 1.52 -11.35 4.57
C SER A 326 2.80 -12.13 4.92
N TYR A 327 3.95 -11.44 4.95
CA TYR A 327 5.21 -12.04 5.41
C TYR A 327 5.16 -12.33 6.91
N GLU A 328 4.85 -11.32 7.72
CA GLU A 328 4.71 -11.43 9.17
C GLU A 328 3.66 -12.48 9.58
N ALA A 329 2.58 -12.63 8.80
CA ALA A 329 1.54 -13.63 9.00
C ALA A 329 2.08 -15.07 8.96
N LYS A 330 2.96 -15.36 8.00
CA LYS A 330 3.62 -16.68 7.90
C LYS A 330 4.55 -16.91 9.07
N VAL A 331 5.37 -15.90 9.41
CA VAL A 331 6.28 -15.96 10.56
C VAL A 331 5.52 -16.21 11.87
N ALA A 332 4.45 -15.45 12.13
CA ALA A 332 3.65 -15.65 13.35
C ALA A 332 3.02 -17.04 13.43
N ALA A 333 2.44 -17.54 12.32
CA ALA A 333 1.83 -18.88 12.28
C ALA A 333 2.86 -20.01 12.47
N GLU A 334 4.05 -19.88 11.87
CA GLU A 334 5.16 -20.83 11.99
C GLU A 334 5.80 -20.79 13.40
N ALA A 335 5.95 -19.60 13.99
CA ALA A 335 6.41 -19.45 15.36
C ALA A 335 5.44 -20.06 16.39
N ILE A 336 4.12 -19.92 16.17
CA ILE A 336 3.10 -20.59 16.98
C ILE A 336 3.22 -22.12 16.89
N ASP A 337 3.58 -22.65 15.73
CA ASP A 337 3.80 -24.07 15.50
C ASP A 337 5.15 -24.59 16.10
N GLY A 338 5.97 -23.68 16.66
CA GLY A 338 7.25 -24.00 17.28
C GLY A 338 8.43 -24.04 16.30
N GLN A 339 8.26 -23.54 15.08
CA GLN A 339 9.35 -23.41 14.11
C GLN A 339 10.23 -22.19 14.44
N ALA A 340 11.50 -22.24 14.05
CA ALA A 340 12.45 -21.12 14.23
C ALA A 340 12.26 -20.05 13.12
N ALA A 341 11.03 -19.50 13.01
CA ALA A 341 10.72 -18.45 12.04
C ALA A 341 10.90 -17.07 12.70
N GLU A 342 11.49 -16.14 11.98
CA GLU A 342 11.70 -14.74 12.40
C GLU A 342 11.43 -13.78 11.27
N VAL A 343 11.08 -12.55 11.62
CA VAL A 343 11.02 -11.41 10.68
C VAL A 343 12.45 -10.92 10.46
N ASP A 344 13.00 -11.27 9.30
CA ASP A 344 14.42 -11.08 8.98
C ASP A 344 14.67 -10.56 7.55
N TYR A 345 13.64 -10.08 6.86
CA TYR A 345 13.79 -9.52 5.52
C TYR A 345 14.82 -8.36 5.49
N ILE A 346 15.66 -8.35 4.45
CA ILE A 346 16.68 -7.31 4.22
C ILE A 346 16.05 -6.14 3.47
N GLY A 347 15.21 -6.42 2.47
CA GLY A 347 14.57 -5.42 1.64
C GLY A 347 13.04 -5.48 1.67
N MET A 348 12.39 -4.37 2.03
CA MET A 348 10.94 -4.23 1.92
C MET A 348 10.60 -3.36 0.70
N PRO A 349 10.04 -3.92 -0.38
CA PRO A 349 9.68 -3.13 -1.54
C PRO A 349 8.53 -2.18 -1.22
N ALA A 350 8.63 -0.94 -1.69
CA ALA A 350 7.59 0.06 -1.62
C ALA A 350 7.27 0.55 -3.03
N VAL A 351 5.99 0.58 -3.38
CA VAL A 351 5.52 0.95 -4.72
C VAL A 351 4.46 2.04 -4.63
N CYS A 352 4.53 3.02 -5.52
CA CYS A 352 3.49 4.00 -5.75
C CYS A 352 3.06 3.94 -7.23
N PHE A 353 1.78 3.73 -7.48
CA PHE A 353 1.21 3.54 -8.82
C PHE A 353 0.77 4.87 -9.46
N THR A 354 1.64 5.86 -9.36
CA THR A 354 1.51 7.12 -10.11
C THR A 354 1.92 6.93 -11.57
N GLU A 355 1.88 8.00 -12.37
CA GLU A 355 2.39 8.01 -13.74
C GLU A 355 3.50 9.08 -13.86
N PRO A 356 4.77 8.62 -13.97
CA PRO A 356 5.26 7.24 -13.95
C PRO A 356 5.13 6.55 -12.60
N GLU A 357 5.17 5.20 -12.57
CA GLU A 357 5.24 4.41 -11.33
C GLU A 357 6.56 4.66 -10.61
N LEU A 358 6.53 4.54 -9.28
CA LEU A 358 7.73 4.56 -8.42
C LEU A 358 7.84 3.24 -7.67
N ALA A 359 9.03 2.68 -7.64
CA ALA A 359 9.32 1.52 -6.81
C ALA A 359 10.71 1.63 -6.17
N THR A 360 10.85 1.17 -4.94
CA THR A 360 12.12 1.16 -4.20
C THR A 360 12.22 -0.08 -3.32
N VAL A 361 13.41 -0.59 -3.11
CA VAL A 361 13.72 -1.67 -2.18
C VAL A 361 15.10 -1.48 -1.60
N GLY A 362 15.30 -1.86 -0.33
CA GLY A 362 16.58 -1.69 0.36
C GLY A 362 16.93 -0.23 0.67
N TYR A 363 18.20 0.08 0.73
CA TYR A 363 18.70 1.40 1.10
C TYR A 363 18.49 2.45 0.01
N SER A 364 18.09 3.65 0.41
CA SER A 364 18.31 4.85 -0.39
C SER A 364 19.76 5.33 -0.24
N GLU A 365 20.24 6.20 -1.16
CA GLU A 365 21.57 6.79 -1.00
C GLU A 365 21.69 7.60 0.31
N ALA A 366 20.62 8.26 0.72
CA ALA A 366 20.61 9.04 1.93
C ALA A 366 20.77 8.16 3.18
N GLN A 367 19.98 7.08 3.27
CA GLN A 367 20.06 6.12 4.37
C GLN A 367 21.42 5.43 4.44
N ALA A 368 21.95 4.97 3.29
CA ALA A 368 23.26 4.32 3.25
C ALA A 368 24.38 5.27 3.72
N LYS A 369 24.33 6.56 3.34
CA LYS A 369 25.29 7.58 3.79
C LYS A 369 25.14 7.90 5.27
N GLU A 370 23.91 7.95 5.79
CA GLU A 370 23.64 8.16 7.22
C GLU A 370 24.23 7.06 8.09
N GLU A 371 24.17 5.81 7.60
CA GLU A 371 24.80 4.66 8.25
C GLU A 371 26.31 4.52 7.98
N GLY A 372 26.92 5.48 7.26
CA GLY A 372 28.35 5.51 6.99
C GLY A 372 28.82 4.48 5.97
N LEU A 373 27.92 3.90 5.18
CA LEU A 373 28.26 2.93 4.14
C LEU A 373 28.95 3.61 2.94
N ALA A 374 30.05 3.03 2.47
CA ALA A 374 30.73 3.47 1.26
C ALA A 374 30.01 2.87 0.05
N ILE A 375 29.26 3.69 -0.70
CA ILE A 375 28.39 3.23 -1.79
C ILE A 375 28.79 3.80 -3.15
N LYS A 376 28.38 3.09 -4.20
CA LYS A 376 28.25 3.56 -5.58
C LYS A 376 26.76 3.61 -5.95
N ALA A 377 26.38 4.56 -6.82
CA ALA A 377 25.04 4.60 -7.41
C ALA A 377 25.19 4.60 -8.93
N SER A 378 24.61 3.61 -9.57
CA SER A 378 24.56 3.48 -11.03
C SER A 378 23.12 3.65 -11.52
N LYS A 379 22.96 4.29 -12.68
CA LYS A 379 21.63 4.65 -13.22
C LYS A 379 21.58 4.42 -14.71
N PHE A 380 20.52 3.72 -15.16
CA PHE A 380 20.21 3.52 -16.57
C PHE A 380 18.86 4.19 -16.89
N PRO A 381 18.77 5.07 -17.91
CA PRO A 381 17.55 5.77 -18.24
C PRO A 381 16.63 4.94 -19.15
N TYR A 382 15.30 5.06 -18.98
CA TYR A 382 14.31 4.46 -19.88
C TYR A 382 14.49 4.90 -21.34
N ALA A 383 14.91 6.14 -21.58
CA ALA A 383 15.14 6.69 -22.91
C ALA A 383 16.25 5.95 -23.70
N ALA A 384 17.09 5.15 -23.05
CA ALA A 384 18.10 4.31 -23.69
C ALA A 384 17.64 2.86 -23.90
N ASN A 385 16.43 2.48 -23.45
CA ASN A 385 15.91 1.12 -23.58
C ASN A 385 14.99 0.98 -24.79
N GLY A 386 15.25 0.00 -25.66
CA GLY A 386 14.49 -0.24 -26.88
C GLY A 386 13.00 -0.57 -26.65
N ARG A 387 12.68 -1.27 -25.56
CA ARG A 387 11.30 -1.59 -25.22
C ARG A 387 10.55 -0.33 -24.74
N ALA A 388 11.17 0.51 -23.91
CA ALA A 388 10.59 1.77 -23.45
C ALA A 388 10.30 2.71 -24.62
N LEU A 389 11.24 2.80 -25.58
CA LEU A 389 11.04 3.54 -26.83
C LEU A 389 9.86 2.98 -27.65
N SER A 390 9.72 1.67 -27.74
CA SER A 390 8.61 1.04 -28.49
C SER A 390 7.25 1.20 -27.82
N LEU A 391 7.22 1.52 -26.52
CA LEU A 391 6.01 1.83 -25.74
C LEU A 391 5.67 3.32 -25.76
N ASP A 392 6.54 4.16 -26.34
CA ASP A 392 6.49 5.62 -26.27
C ASP A 392 6.46 6.15 -24.82
N ASP A 393 7.08 5.40 -23.89
CA ASP A 393 7.17 5.76 -22.47
C ASP A 393 8.63 5.70 -21.99
N THR A 394 9.31 6.83 -22.12
CA THR A 394 10.74 6.97 -21.89
C THR A 394 11.07 7.74 -20.60
N ASN A 395 10.04 8.12 -19.82
CA ASN A 395 10.22 8.90 -18.61
C ASN A 395 10.56 7.98 -17.43
N GLY A 396 11.85 7.87 -17.11
CA GLY A 396 12.24 7.09 -15.95
C GLY A 396 13.67 6.59 -15.96
N PHE A 397 13.96 5.75 -14.98
CA PHE A 397 15.26 5.13 -14.81
C PHE A 397 15.18 3.90 -13.90
N VAL A 398 16.16 3.03 -14.04
CA VAL A 398 16.56 2.03 -13.04
C VAL A 398 17.85 2.50 -12.39
N LYS A 399 17.90 2.50 -11.05
CA LYS A 399 19.06 2.91 -10.28
C LYS A 399 19.39 1.84 -9.24
N LEU A 400 20.65 1.42 -9.22
CA LEU A 400 21.22 0.48 -8.26
C LEU A 400 22.11 1.23 -7.28
N ILE A 401 22.08 0.81 -6.01
CA ILE A 401 22.94 1.29 -4.94
C ILE A 401 23.72 0.09 -4.43
N THR A 402 25.04 0.10 -4.65
CA THR A 402 25.94 -1.00 -4.32
C THR A 402 27.03 -0.56 -3.34
N LEU A 403 27.54 -1.48 -2.55
CA LEU A 403 28.73 -1.24 -1.74
C LEU A 403 29.97 -1.03 -2.64
N LYS A 404 30.88 -0.16 -2.22
CA LYS A 404 32.13 0.07 -2.97
C LYS A 404 33.13 -1.08 -2.84
N GLU A 405 33.02 -1.86 -1.79
CA GLU A 405 33.98 -2.90 -1.44
C GLU A 405 33.89 -4.10 -2.40
N ASP A 406 32.70 -4.58 -2.68
CA ASP A 406 32.44 -5.84 -3.37
C ASP A 406 31.28 -5.79 -4.37
N ASP A 407 30.75 -4.60 -4.64
CA ASP A 407 29.61 -4.35 -5.50
C ASP A 407 28.30 -5.02 -5.06
N THR A 408 28.19 -5.49 -3.80
CA THR A 408 26.95 -6.04 -3.26
C THR A 408 25.81 -5.05 -3.41
N LEU A 409 24.69 -5.51 -3.97
CA LEU A 409 23.46 -4.71 -4.11
C LEU A 409 22.79 -4.54 -2.75
N ILE A 410 22.63 -3.29 -2.31
CA ILE A 410 21.98 -2.97 -1.02
C ILE A 410 20.71 -2.13 -1.19
N GLY A 411 20.49 -1.60 -2.37
CA GLY A 411 19.30 -0.79 -2.64
C GLY A 411 19.03 -0.59 -4.11
N ALA A 412 17.77 -0.38 -4.45
CA ALA A 412 17.35 -0.11 -5.82
C ALA A 412 16.15 0.84 -5.88
N GLN A 413 16.10 1.60 -6.96
CA GLN A 413 15.03 2.54 -7.27
C GLN A 413 14.65 2.41 -8.73
N VAL A 414 13.36 2.32 -9.01
CA VAL A 414 12.83 2.26 -10.37
C VAL A 414 11.75 3.33 -10.50
N VAL A 415 11.84 4.09 -11.58
CA VAL A 415 10.82 5.09 -11.96
C VAL A 415 10.45 4.81 -13.40
N GLY A 416 9.17 4.62 -13.69
CA GLY A 416 8.70 4.37 -15.06
C GLY A 416 7.68 3.25 -15.14
N THR A 417 7.16 3.00 -16.33
CA THR A 417 6.22 1.90 -16.61
C THR A 417 6.81 0.56 -16.21
N GLY A 418 6.04 -0.23 -15.45
CA GLY A 418 6.47 -1.55 -14.97
C GLY A 418 7.45 -1.52 -13.80
N ALA A 419 7.66 -0.36 -13.16
CA ALA A 419 8.51 -0.27 -11.97
C ALA A 419 8.07 -1.23 -10.86
N SER A 420 6.77 -1.40 -10.70
CA SER A 420 6.15 -2.32 -9.73
C SER A 420 6.51 -3.79 -9.95
N ASP A 421 6.78 -4.20 -11.19
CA ASP A 421 7.19 -5.57 -11.53
C ASP A 421 8.72 -5.72 -11.48
N ILE A 422 9.46 -4.75 -12.06
CA ILE A 422 10.93 -4.75 -12.12
C ILE A 422 11.57 -4.81 -10.72
N ILE A 423 10.99 -4.12 -9.76
CA ILE A 423 11.53 -4.05 -8.38
C ILE A 423 11.61 -5.42 -7.70
N SER A 424 10.82 -6.40 -8.13
CA SER A 424 10.78 -7.73 -7.52
C SER A 424 12.06 -8.52 -7.78
N GLU A 425 12.66 -8.40 -8.97
CA GLU A 425 13.97 -8.98 -9.28
C GLU A 425 15.07 -8.37 -8.42
N LEU A 426 15.07 -7.05 -8.27
CA LEU A 426 16.02 -6.32 -7.44
C LEU A 426 15.84 -6.64 -5.94
N GLY A 427 14.61 -6.85 -5.49
CA GLY A 427 14.32 -7.35 -4.16
C GLY A 427 14.90 -8.75 -3.92
N LEU A 428 14.74 -9.66 -4.89
CA LEU A 428 15.34 -10.99 -4.84
C LEU A 428 16.87 -10.93 -4.78
N ALA A 429 17.47 -10.05 -5.58
CA ALA A 429 18.93 -9.88 -5.60
C ALA A 429 19.46 -9.39 -4.23
N ILE A 430 18.77 -8.45 -3.58
CA ILE A 430 19.12 -7.96 -2.23
C ILE A 430 18.99 -9.08 -1.20
N GLU A 431 17.85 -9.79 -1.18
CA GLU A 431 17.62 -10.89 -0.22
C GLU A 431 18.63 -12.04 -0.40
N ALA A 432 19.08 -12.29 -1.62
CA ALA A 432 20.09 -13.31 -1.93
C ALA A 432 21.54 -12.82 -1.71
N GLY A 433 21.76 -11.54 -1.36
CA GLY A 433 23.10 -10.96 -1.20
C GLY A 433 23.91 -10.94 -2.50
N MET A 434 23.24 -10.77 -3.65
CA MET A 434 23.90 -10.71 -4.96
C MET A 434 24.68 -9.41 -5.13
N ASN A 435 25.75 -9.47 -5.90
CA ASN A 435 26.49 -8.29 -6.34
C ASN A 435 26.07 -7.85 -7.76
N ALA A 436 26.55 -6.69 -8.20
CA ALA A 436 26.21 -6.16 -9.51
C ALA A 436 26.70 -7.05 -10.68
N GLU A 437 27.80 -7.80 -10.51
CA GLU A 437 28.29 -8.72 -11.53
C GLU A 437 27.33 -9.90 -11.76
N ASP A 438 26.73 -10.44 -10.70
CA ASP A 438 25.73 -11.52 -10.80
C ASP A 438 24.53 -11.07 -11.63
N ILE A 439 24.07 -9.83 -11.43
CA ILE A 439 22.96 -9.24 -12.17
C ILE A 439 23.36 -8.97 -13.62
N ALA A 440 24.56 -8.42 -13.87
CA ALA A 440 25.07 -8.12 -15.21
C ALA A 440 25.27 -9.38 -16.05
N LEU A 441 25.66 -10.50 -15.43
CA LEU A 441 25.82 -11.80 -16.09
C LEU A 441 24.51 -12.56 -16.29
N THR A 442 23.43 -12.14 -15.64
CA THR A 442 22.10 -12.75 -15.82
C THR A 442 21.54 -12.36 -17.19
N ILE A 443 21.20 -13.36 -18.01
CA ILE A 443 20.63 -13.12 -19.35
C ILE A 443 19.20 -12.60 -19.21
N HIS A 444 18.97 -11.35 -19.63
CA HIS A 444 17.64 -10.75 -19.72
C HIS A 444 17.07 -10.92 -21.12
N ALA A 445 15.77 -11.18 -21.20
CA ALA A 445 15.10 -11.35 -22.49
C ALA A 445 15.04 -10.03 -23.27
N HIS A 446 15.30 -10.09 -24.58
CA HIS A 446 15.26 -8.93 -25.48
C HIS A 446 14.03 -8.98 -26.41
N PRO A 447 13.31 -7.85 -26.64
CA PRO A 447 13.41 -6.57 -25.93
C PRO A 447 12.46 -6.51 -24.72
N THR A 448 12.96 -6.14 -23.57
CA THR A 448 12.16 -5.98 -22.34
C THR A 448 12.57 -4.76 -21.52
N LEU A 449 11.72 -4.34 -20.59
CA LEU A 449 12.07 -3.32 -19.59
C LEU A 449 13.06 -3.87 -18.54
N GLY A 450 13.04 -5.18 -18.29
CA GLY A 450 13.96 -5.84 -17.35
C GLY A 450 15.44 -5.71 -17.75
N GLU A 451 15.76 -5.57 -19.04
CA GLU A 451 17.14 -5.34 -19.49
C GLU A 451 17.79 -4.12 -18.82
N MET A 452 17.02 -3.14 -18.39
CA MET A 452 17.55 -1.97 -17.69
C MET A 452 18.19 -2.31 -16.35
N THR A 453 17.80 -3.41 -15.73
CA THR A 453 18.41 -3.92 -14.49
C THR A 453 19.85 -4.38 -14.77
N MET A 454 20.04 -5.17 -15.82
CA MET A 454 21.34 -5.62 -16.30
C MET A 454 22.24 -4.44 -16.70
N GLU A 455 21.73 -3.52 -17.50
CA GLU A 455 22.46 -2.32 -17.96
C GLU A 455 22.91 -1.41 -16.81
N ALA A 456 22.05 -1.24 -15.79
CA ALA A 456 22.42 -0.51 -14.59
C ALA A 456 23.49 -1.24 -13.77
N ALA A 457 23.48 -2.57 -13.78
CA ALA A 457 24.48 -3.41 -13.13
C ALA A 457 25.82 -3.40 -13.88
N GLU A 458 25.83 -3.49 -15.21
CA GLU A 458 27.04 -3.31 -16.04
C GLU A 458 27.69 -1.95 -15.78
N LYS A 459 26.88 -0.91 -15.63
CA LYS A 459 27.39 0.41 -15.26
C LYS A 459 27.98 0.43 -13.84
N ALA A 460 27.40 -0.29 -12.89
CA ALA A 460 27.92 -0.37 -11.52
C ALA A 460 29.31 -0.99 -11.46
N ILE A 461 29.58 -2.00 -12.29
CA ILE A 461 30.89 -2.66 -12.39
C ILE A 461 31.87 -1.97 -13.36
N GLY A 462 31.46 -0.84 -13.97
CA GLY A 462 32.33 0.01 -14.79
C GLY A 462 32.43 -0.35 -16.27
N TYR A 463 31.55 -1.21 -16.79
CA TYR A 463 31.52 -1.66 -18.19
C TYR A 463 30.18 -1.36 -18.90
N PRO A 464 29.69 -0.10 -18.88
CA PRO A 464 28.45 0.23 -19.56
C PRO A 464 28.54 0.07 -21.07
N ILE A 465 27.51 -0.48 -21.70
CA ILE A 465 27.44 -0.64 -23.17
C ILE A 465 26.54 0.43 -23.80
N HIS A 466 25.32 0.58 -23.32
CA HIS A 466 24.32 1.47 -23.94
C HIS A 466 24.12 2.80 -23.19
N THR A 467 25.01 3.14 -22.25
CA THR A 467 25.05 4.43 -21.53
C THR A 467 26.48 4.84 -21.23
N MET A 468 26.71 6.14 -20.98
CA MET A 468 28.03 6.67 -20.59
C MET A 468 28.13 6.88 -19.08
#